data_4d454d09e0c3caf1d28df5ac12d9356c
#
_entry.id   4d454d09e0c3caf1d28df5ac12d9356c
#
_cell.length_a   1.000
_cell.length_b   1.000
_cell.length_c   1.000
_cell.angle_alpha   90.00
_cell.angle_beta   90.00
_cell.angle_gamma   90.00
#
_symmetry.space_group_name_H-M   'P 1'
#
loop_
_entity.id
_entity.type
_entity.pdbx_description
1 polymer ?
#
loop_
_entity_poly.entity_id
_entity_poly.type
_entity_poly.pdbx_seq_one_letter_code
_entity_poly.pdbx_strand_id
1 'polypeptide(L)'
;MCRFRSGILLKDRAVIAQKDNDSHQDMLEELNISDTYENAARVFVRAELIPEKEEWWTNPDGWEFVIDQDIVPDWFEEDREGHISRFREAVKEWWSSHVLVGKKMDTLRTGYYMLKDCEVEKLCGDAVVLLNNSQVGEVCGNSQVREMHNSSQVREMYGNSQVREMWDSSQVGKMYGSAQVGEMWGNSQVREMRGNSQVGRMHGSAQVGKMYDGSAARDFKDYPRIKLLVPDGGCCRFELTAHKNESTGGTRQ
;
A
#
# COMPACT_ATOMS: atom_id res chain seq x y z
N MET A 1 -2.53 -5.20 -2.43
CA MET A 1 -1.73 -4.57 -3.51
C MET A 1 -0.90 -5.63 -4.17
N CYS A 2 -0.86 -5.68 -5.48
CA CYS A 2 -0.01 -6.62 -6.19
C CYS A 2 1.46 -6.28 -5.92
N ARG A 3 2.26 -7.26 -5.52
CA ARG A 3 3.68 -7.08 -5.17
C ARG A 3 4.61 -7.41 -6.34
N PHE A 4 4.11 -7.20 -7.53
CA PHE A 4 4.83 -7.33 -8.79
C PHE A 4 5.00 -5.96 -9.45
N ARG A 5 5.73 -5.88 -10.54
CA ARG A 5 5.86 -4.64 -11.30
C ARG A 5 5.35 -4.85 -12.72
N SER A 6 4.26 -4.15 -13.02
CA SER A 6 3.64 -4.13 -14.34
C SER A 6 4.30 -3.14 -15.27
N GLY A 7 4.20 -3.39 -16.56
CA GLY A 7 4.61 -2.48 -17.60
C GLY A 7 4.09 -2.83 -18.98
N ILE A 8 4.27 -1.92 -19.90
CA ILE A 8 3.95 -2.09 -21.31
C ILE A 8 5.26 -2.13 -22.12
N LEU A 9 5.48 -3.23 -22.81
CA LEU A 9 6.52 -3.33 -23.81
C LEU A 9 5.98 -2.82 -25.15
N LEU A 10 6.69 -1.90 -25.74
CA LEU A 10 6.56 -1.45 -27.13
C LEU A 10 7.78 -1.95 -27.91
N LYS A 11 7.69 -1.91 -29.23
CA LYS A 11 8.78 -2.42 -30.10
C LYS A 11 10.14 -1.75 -29.78
N ASP A 12 10.13 -0.48 -29.41
CA ASP A 12 11.32 0.35 -29.19
C ASP A 12 11.67 0.59 -27.72
N ARG A 13 10.73 0.39 -26.79
CA ARG A 13 10.92 0.70 -25.36
C ARG A 13 10.06 -0.11 -24.43
N ALA A 14 10.41 -0.09 -23.12
CA ALA A 14 9.58 -0.53 -22.02
C ALA A 14 9.05 0.70 -21.25
N VAL A 15 7.79 0.68 -20.86
CA VAL A 15 7.15 1.66 -19.98
C VAL A 15 6.74 0.96 -18.70
N ILE A 16 7.26 1.41 -17.57
CA ILE A 16 6.99 0.81 -16.26
C ILE A 16 5.96 1.66 -15.53
N ALA A 17 5.00 0.97 -14.89
CA ALA A 17 4.03 1.62 -14.03
C ALA A 17 4.72 2.51 -12.99
N GLN A 18 4.29 3.76 -12.92
CA GLN A 18 4.82 4.73 -11.97
C GLN A 18 3.98 4.70 -10.68
N LYS A 19 4.58 5.08 -9.57
CA LYS A 19 3.94 5.08 -8.25
C LYS A 19 3.46 3.67 -7.87
N ASP A 20 2.23 3.58 -7.42
CA ASP A 20 1.56 2.40 -6.90
C ASP A 20 0.45 1.88 -7.84
N ASN A 21 0.39 2.40 -9.04
CA ASN A 21 -0.56 1.94 -10.06
C ASN A 21 0.09 0.86 -10.92
N ASP A 22 -0.43 -0.35 -10.86
CA ASP A 22 0.02 -1.50 -11.66
C ASP A 22 -1.00 -1.87 -12.76
N SER A 23 -1.94 -0.97 -13.07
CA SER A 23 -2.96 -1.16 -14.10
C SER A 23 -2.40 -1.02 -15.51
N HIS A 24 -2.37 -2.10 -16.26
CA HIS A 24 -2.01 -2.06 -17.68
C HIS A 24 -2.95 -1.16 -18.49
N GLN A 25 -4.24 -1.11 -18.14
CA GLN A 25 -5.20 -0.25 -18.80
C GLN A 25 -4.85 1.23 -18.64
N ASP A 26 -4.56 1.67 -17.40
CA ASP A 26 -4.20 3.06 -17.13
C ASP A 26 -2.91 3.45 -17.85
N MET A 27 -1.93 2.54 -17.91
CA MET A 27 -0.69 2.78 -18.68
C MET A 27 -0.95 2.90 -20.18
N LEU A 28 -1.83 2.08 -20.74
CA LEU A 28 -2.22 2.19 -22.15
C LEU A 28 -2.95 3.50 -22.45
N GLU A 29 -3.83 3.95 -21.53
CA GLU A 29 -4.52 5.23 -21.62
C GLU A 29 -3.51 6.40 -21.59
N GLU A 30 -2.53 6.38 -20.67
CA GLU A 30 -1.46 7.38 -20.62
C GLU A 30 -0.61 7.41 -21.91
N LEU A 31 -0.44 6.28 -22.56
CA LEU A 31 0.26 6.15 -23.85
C LEU A 31 -0.61 6.51 -25.05
N ASN A 32 -1.89 6.81 -24.85
CA ASN A 32 -2.89 7.01 -25.90
C ASN A 32 -3.02 5.79 -26.84
N ILE A 33 -2.90 4.59 -26.31
CA ILE A 33 -3.07 3.32 -27.02
C ILE A 33 -4.40 2.70 -26.60
N SER A 34 -5.28 2.47 -27.54
CA SER A 34 -6.55 1.78 -27.26
C SER A 34 -6.31 0.31 -26.93
N ASP A 35 -6.91 -0.16 -25.84
CA ASP A 35 -6.85 -1.55 -25.42
C ASP A 35 -7.80 -2.41 -26.27
N THR A 36 -7.30 -2.84 -27.42
CA THR A 36 -8.03 -3.66 -28.38
C THR A 36 -7.23 -4.91 -28.77
N TYR A 37 -7.91 -5.95 -29.20
CA TYR A 37 -7.30 -7.16 -29.71
C TYR A 37 -6.30 -6.88 -30.85
N GLU A 38 -6.64 -5.96 -31.75
CA GLU A 38 -5.77 -5.58 -32.86
C GLU A 38 -4.47 -4.93 -32.38
N ASN A 39 -4.55 -4.03 -31.40
CA ASN A 39 -3.37 -3.39 -30.82
C ASN A 39 -2.54 -4.37 -29.98
N ALA A 40 -3.17 -5.25 -29.23
CA ALA A 40 -2.48 -6.32 -28.50
C ALA A 40 -1.70 -7.26 -29.45
N ALA A 41 -2.22 -7.51 -30.64
CA ALA A 41 -1.57 -8.34 -31.64
C ALA A 41 -0.43 -7.63 -32.41
N ARG A 42 -0.28 -6.30 -32.31
CA ARG A 42 0.65 -5.54 -33.16
C ARG A 42 1.49 -4.51 -32.44
N VAL A 43 0.99 -3.89 -31.38
CA VAL A 43 1.52 -2.65 -30.83
C VAL A 43 2.23 -2.84 -29.50
N PHE A 44 1.66 -3.63 -28.59
CA PHE A 44 2.17 -3.73 -27.22
C PHE A 44 2.14 -5.16 -26.67
N VAL A 45 2.95 -5.37 -25.62
CA VAL A 45 2.86 -6.54 -24.74
C VAL A 45 2.69 -6.06 -23.30
N ARG A 46 1.65 -6.56 -22.60
CA ARG A 46 1.52 -6.42 -21.16
C ARG A 46 2.47 -7.38 -20.48
N ALA A 47 3.38 -6.84 -19.72
CA ALA A 47 4.43 -7.60 -19.07
C ALA A 47 4.48 -7.32 -17.57
N GLU A 48 4.85 -8.35 -16.83
CA GLU A 48 5.01 -8.30 -15.39
C GLU A 48 6.33 -8.95 -14.97
N LEU A 49 6.96 -8.38 -13.93
CA LEU A 49 7.99 -9.07 -13.16
C LEU A 49 7.44 -9.37 -11.77
N ILE A 50 7.42 -10.66 -11.42
CA ILE A 50 6.83 -11.17 -10.19
C ILE A 50 7.93 -11.69 -9.26
N PRO A 51 8.12 -11.11 -8.08
CA PRO A 51 9.09 -11.60 -7.10
C PRO A 51 8.66 -12.93 -6.48
N GLU A 52 9.60 -13.79 -6.20
CA GLU A 52 9.33 -15.02 -5.44
C GLU A 52 8.77 -14.66 -4.05
N LYS A 53 7.72 -15.37 -3.61
CA LYS A 53 7.06 -15.18 -2.30
C LYS A 53 6.63 -13.74 -1.99
N GLU A 54 6.38 -12.93 -3.05
CA GLU A 54 6.04 -11.51 -2.91
C GLU A 54 7.14 -10.68 -2.22
N GLU A 55 8.37 -11.13 -2.26
CA GLU A 55 9.52 -10.45 -1.66
C GLU A 55 10.05 -9.32 -2.58
N TRP A 56 9.25 -8.27 -2.77
CA TRP A 56 9.52 -7.12 -3.63
C TRP A 56 10.82 -6.35 -3.30
N TRP A 57 11.43 -6.65 -2.15
CA TRP A 57 12.73 -6.09 -1.74
C TRP A 57 13.92 -6.87 -2.27
N THR A 58 13.70 -7.99 -2.93
CA THR A 58 14.78 -8.77 -3.57
C THR A 58 15.18 -8.18 -4.91
N ASN A 59 16.37 -8.53 -5.41
CA ASN A 59 16.84 -8.05 -6.70
C ASN A 59 15.92 -8.52 -7.84
N PRO A 60 15.40 -7.61 -8.69
CA PRO A 60 14.53 -7.96 -9.82
C PRO A 60 15.15 -8.90 -10.87
N ASP A 61 16.46 -9.10 -10.87
CA ASP A 61 17.13 -10.06 -11.79
C ASP A 61 16.59 -11.50 -11.60
N GLY A 62 16.18 -11.84 -10.38
CA GLY A 62 15.62 -13.17 -10.06
C GLY A 62 14.09 -13.27 -10.17
N TRP A 63 13.40 -12.18 -10.55
CA TRP A 63 11.93 -12.20 -10.63
C TRP A 63 11.45 -12.91 -11.90
N GLU A 64 10.30 -13.59 -11.79
CA GLU A 64 9.67 -14.26 -12.92
C GLU A 64 9.10 -13.24 -13.91
N PHE A 65 9.38 -13.42 -15.20
CA PHE A 65 8.77 -12.63 -16.26
C PHE A 65 7.50 -13.31 -16.75
N VAL A 66 6.40 -12.58 -16.76
CA VAL A 66 5.08 -13.06 -17.17
C VAL A 66 4.52 -12.13 -18.25
N ILE A 67 3.82 -12.71 -19.22
CA ILE A 67 3.02 -11.99 -20.22
C ILE A 67 1.55 -12.07 -19.78
N ASP A 68 0.90 -10.92 -19.59
CA ASP A 68 -0.49 -10.80 -19.17
C ASP A 68 -1.40 -10.51 -20.40
N GLN A 69 -1.29 -11.34 -21.44
CA GLN A 69 -2.19 -11.31 -22.61
C GLN A 69 -2.08 -12.61 -23.41
N ASP A 70 -3.17 -12.95 -24.11
CA ASP A 70 -3.28 -14.19 -24.87
C ASP A 70 -2.58 -14.13 -26.22
N ILE A 71 -2.44 -12.95 -26.82
CA ILE A 71 -1.87 -12.75 -28.14
C ILE A 71 -0.64 -11.84 -28.04
N VAL A 72 0.39 -12.20 -28.74
CA VAL A 72 1.69 -11.51 -28.71
C VAL A 72 2.06 -11.04 -30.12
N PRO A 73 2.54 -9.79 -30.31
CA PRO A 73 2.99 -9.30 -31.62
C PRO A 73 4.18 -10.10 -32.17
N ASP A 74 4.23 -10.29 -33.48
CA ASP A 74 5.35 -10.99 -34.14
C ASP A 74 6.71 -10.37 -33.79
N TRP A 75 6.81 -9.03 -33.75
CA TRP A 75 8.04 -8.34 -33.40
C TRP A 75 8.58 -8.70 -32.00
N PHE A 76 7.72 -9.10 -31.07
CA PHE A 76 8.17 -9.54 -29.75
C PHE A 76 8.82 -10.91 -29.81
N GLU A 77 8.23 -11.85 -30.59
CA GLU A 77 8.79 -13.17 -30.76
C GLU A 77 10.09 -13.19 -31.58
N GLU A 78 10.26 -12.23 -32.51
CA GLU A 78 11.48 -12.07 -33.30
C GLU A 78 12.73 -11.77 -32.44
N ASP A 79 12.56 -11.06 -31.31
CA ASP A 79 13.63 -10.73 -30.35
C ASP A 79 13.15 -10.81 -28.90
N ARG A 80 12.55 -11.94 -28.55
CA ARG A 80 11.92 -12.16 -27.25
C ARG A 80 12.87 -11.86 -26.08
N GLU A 81 14.07 -12.40 -26.13
CA GLU A 81 15.08 -12.22 -25.06
C GLU A 81 15.55 -10.77 -24.94
N GLY A 82 15.72 -10.07 -26.04
CA GLY A 82 16.07 -8.65 -26.04
C GLY A 82 14.96 -7.77 -25.42
N HIS A 83 13.71 -8.08 -25.71
CA HIS A 83 12.57 -7.37 -25.12
C HIS A 83 12.43 -7.66 -23.62
N ILE A 84 12.59 -8.91 -23.19
CA ILE A 84 12.60 -9.30 -21.78
C ILE A 84 13.75 -8.59 -21.02
N SER A 85 14.95 -8.58 -21.59
CA SER A 85 16.10 -7.89 -20.99
C SER A 85 15.82 -6.41 -20.81
N ARG A 86 15.29 -5.74 -21.83
CA ARG A 86 14.91 -4.31 -21.76
C ARG A 86 13.87 -4.06 -20.67
N PHE A 87 12.88 -4.94 -20.52
CA PHE A 87 11.88 -4.82 -19.47
C PHE A 87 12.51 -4.97 -18.07
N ARG A 88 13.38 -5.96 -17.87
CA ARG A 88 14.11 -6.16 -16.62
C ARG A 88 14.97 -4.96 -16.25
N GLU A 89 15.67 -4.38 -17.21
CA GLU A 89 16.49 -3.18 -16.98
C GLU A 89 15.61 -2.01 -16.52
N ALA A 90 14.48 -1.76 -17.19
CA ALA A 90 13.55 -0.69 -16.82
C ALA A 90 12.96 -0.89 -15.42
N VAL A 91 12.56 -2.13 -15.06
CA VAL A 91 12.08 -2.45 -13.70
C VAL A 91 13.20 -2.28 -12.68
N LYS A 92 14.42 -2.68 -12.99
CA LYS A 92 15.57 -2.56 -12.08
C LYS A 92 15.95 -1.08 -11.82
N GLU A 93 15.89 -0.24 -12.83
CA GLU A 93 16.07 1.20 -12.68
C GLU A 93 15.01 1.81 -11.76
N TRP A 94 13.73 1.49 -12.01
CA TRP A 94 12.63 1.89 -11.14
C TRP A 94 12.84 1.36 -9.71
N TRP A 95 13.13 0.08 -9.55
CA TRP A 95 13.35 -0.57 -8.26
C TRP A 95 14.48 0.10 -7.47
N SER A 96 15.61 0.40 -8.11
CA SER A 96 16.77 0.99 -7.45
C SER A 96 16.49 2.38 -6.86
N SER A 97 15.53 3.11 -7.42
CA SER A 97 15.14 4.45 -6.99
C SER A 97 14.00 4.49 -5.99
N HIS A 98 13.20 3.41 -5.90
CA HIS A 98 11.98 3.37 -5.08
C HIS A 98 12.04 2.36 -3.94
N VAL A 99 12.86 1.32 -4.04
CA VAL A 99 12.98 0.29 -3.00
C VAL A 99 14.23 0.53 -2.16
N LEU A 100 14.03 0.80 -0.89
CA LEU A 100 15.10 1.08 0.06
C LEU A 100 15.13 -0.02 1.13
N VAL A 101 16.31 -0.63 1.30
CA VAL A 101 16.50 -1.73 2.26
C VAL A 101 17.59 -1.37 3.26
N GLY A 102 17.29 -1.49 4.56
CA GLY A 102 18.25 -1.28 5.66
C GLY A 102 18.79 0.16 5.75
N LYS A 103 18.05 1.16 5.27
CA LYS A 103 18.51 2.57 5.25
C LYS A 103 18.03 3.34 6.47
N LYS A 104 18.89 4.27 6.92
CA LYS A 104 18.53 5.33 7.88
C LYS A 104 18.49 6.66 7.18
N MET A 105 17.40 7.39 7.36
CA MET A 105 17.12 8.64 6.65
C MET A 105 16.50 9.66 7.59
N ASP A 106 16.88 10.92 7.42
CA ASP A 106 16.31 11.99 8.22
C ASP A 106 14.91 12.35 7.75
N THR A 107 14.73 12.63 6.47
CA THR A 107 13.44 13.14 5.96
C THR A 107 13.16 12.66 4.53
N LEU A 108 11.94 12.18 4.31
CA LEU A 108 11.33 11.97 2.99
C LEU A 108 10.19 12.97 2.80
N ARG A 109 10.22 13.77 1.72
CA ARG A 109 9.25 14.85 1.47
C ARG A 109 8.31 14.61 0.30
N THR A 110 8.78 13.93 -0.72
CA THR A 110 8.04 13.68 -1.96
C THR A 110 8.43 12.32 -2.51
N GLY A 111 7.64 11.78 -3.42
CA GLY A 111 7.91 10.50 -4.08
C GLY A 111 7.21 9.32 -3.43
N TYR A 112 7.33 8.18 -4.11
CA TYR A 112 6.82 6.89 -3.66
C TYR A 112 8.00 5.99 -3.30
N TYR A 113 7.95 5.36 -2.12
CA TYR A 113 9.03 4.47 -1.67
C TYR A 113 8.48 3.22 -1.01
N MET A 114 9.17 2.11 -1.21
CA MET A 114 8.95 0.85 -0.53
C MET A 114 10.13 0.61 0.42
N LEU A 115 9.84 0.62 1.72
CA LEU A 115 10.85 0.60 2.77
C LEU A 115 10.87 -0.75 3.47
N LYS A 116 12.02 -1.42 3.44
CA LYS A 116 12.27 -2.69 4.12
C LYS A 116 13.40 -2.55 5.15
N ASP A 117 13.11 -2.85 6.43
CA ASP A 117 14.09 -2.74 7.53
C ASP A 117 14.73 -1.33 7.61
N CYS A 118 13.96 -0.28 7.32
CA CYS A 118 14.43 1.10 7.30
C CYS A 118 14.03 1.88 8.55
N GLU A 119 14.80 2.93 8.86
CA GLU A 119 14.47 3.94 9.86
C GLU A 119 14.37 5.31 9.18
N VAL A 120 13.24 6.00 9.32
CA VAL A 120 13.00 7.34 8.80
C VAL A 120 12.58 8.23 9.95
N GLU A 121 13.32 9.32 10.22
CA GLU A 121 12.94 10.23 11.30
C GLU A 121 11.63 10.97 10.96
N LYS A 122 11.48 11.42 9.71
CA LYS A 122 10.32 12.22 9.32
C LYS A 122 9.85 11.98 7.90
N LEU A 123 8.54 11.70 7.78
CA LEU A 123 7.81 11.66 6.52
C LEU A 123 6.89 12.87 6.45
N CYS A 124 7.04 13.73 5.46
CA CYS A 124 6.24 14.95 5.35
C CYS A 124 6.00 15.36 3.89
N GLY A 125 5.27 16.48 3.68
CA GLY A 125 4.88 16.90 2.33
C GLY A 125 3.86 15.93 1.72
N ASP A 126 4.17 15.43 0.53
CA ASP A 126 3.31 14.52 -0.25
C ASP A 126 3.98 13.14 -0.46
N ALA A 127 4.96 12.80 0.39
CA ALA A 127 5.62 11.49 0.29
C ALA A 127 4.63 10.35 0.60
N VAL A 128 4.76 9.28 -0.17
CA VAL A 128 3.96 8.06 0.00
C VAL A 128 4.90 6.89 0.22
N VAL A 129 4.67 6.11 1.28
CA VAL A 129 5.51 4.95 1.59
C VAL A 129 4.71 3.70 1.87
N LEU A 130 5.33 2.55 1.57
CA LEU A 130 4.95 1.23 2.08
C LEU A 130 6.02 0.80 3.08
N LEU A 131 5.62 0.29 4.23
CA LEU A 131 6.52 -0.12 5.31
C LEU A 131 6.49 -1.63 5.52
N ASN A 132 7.65 -2.26 5.45
CA ASN A 132 7.83 -3.64 5.85
C ASN A 132 8.94 -3.72 6.90
N ASN A 133 8.59 -4.08 8.13
CA ASN A 133 9.51 -4.13 9.28
C ASN A 133 10.33 -2.83 9.45
N SER A 134 9.74 -1.67 9.15
CA SER A 134 10.38 -0.36 9.10
C SER A 134 9.80 0.59 10.14
N GLN A 135 10.57 1.61 10.51
CA GLN A 135 10.18 2.57 11.53
C GLN A 135 10.16 3.99 10.96
N VAL A 136 9.09 4.74 11.29
CA VAL A 136 8.97 6.16 10.99
C VAL A 136 8.73 6.93 12.28
N GLY A 137 9.55 7.94 12.55
CA GLY A 137 9.42 8.81 13.74
C GLY A 137 8.15 9.65 13.66
N GLU A 138 8.05 10.51 12.66
CA GLU A 138 6.92 11.40 12.47
C GLU A 138 6.35 11.30 11.05
N VAL A 139 5.01 11.29 10.95
CA VAL A 139 4.27 11.39 9.69
C VAL A 139 3.42 12.66 9.75
N CYS A 140 3.64 13.61 8.85
CA CYS A 140 2.99 14.93 8.92
C CYS A 140 2.64 15.51 7.53
N GLY A 141 1.88 16.61 7.52
CA GLY A 141 1.38 17.22 6.30
C GLY A 141 0.31 16.37 5.63
N ASN A 142 0.45 16.11 4.34
CA ASN A 142 -0.41 15.23 3.55
C ASN A 142 0.26 13.90 3.23
N SER A 143 1.35 13.58 3.91
CA SER A 143 2.09 12.35 3.66
C SER A 143 1.28 11.11 4.02
N GLN A 144 1.55 10.02 3.31
CA GLN A 144 0.79 8.79 3.41
C GLN A 144 1.69 7.58 3.65
N VAL A 145 1.28 6.75 4.59
CA VAL A 145 1.74 5.37 4.69
C VAL A 145 0.64 4.49 4.10
N ARG A 146 0.90 3.86 2.97
CA ARG A 146 -0.10 3.02 2.31
C ARG A 146 -0.38 1.76 3.10
N GLU A 147 0.67 1.03 3.39
CA GLU A 147 0.59 -0.23 4.11
C GLU A 147 1.71 -0.32 5.15
N MET A 148 1.37 -0.92 6.27
CA MET A 148 2.32 -1.28 7.33
C MET A 148 2.24 -2.78 7.56
N HIS A 149 3.33 -3.49 7.32
CA HIS A 149 3.43 -4.94 7.50
C HIS A 149 4.41 -5.35 8.58
N ASN A 150 4.22 -6.55 9.11
CA ASN A 150 5.07 -7.17 10.13
C ASN A 150 5.14 -6.32 11.42
N SER A 151 6.34 -5.94 11.86
CA SER A 151 6.56 -5.13 13.04
C SER A 151 6.80 -3.65 12.74
N SER A 152 6.26 -3.15 11.62
CA SER A 152 6.41 -1.74 11.23
C SER A 152 5.80 -0.79 12.25
N GLN A 153 6.46 0.34 12.45
CA GLN A 153 6.04 1.32 13.47
C GLN A 153 6.04 2.74 12.91
N VAL A 154 4.98 3.48 13.27
CA VAL A 154 4.93 4.95 13.17
C VAL A 154 4.80 5.49 14.59
N ARG A 155 5.76 6.32 15.03
CA ARG A 155 5.73 6.86 16.40
C ARG A 155 4.64 7.89 16.58
N GLU A 156 4.55 8.88 15.69
CA GLU A 156 3.57 9.96 15.80
C GLU A 156 3.06 10.39 14.41
N MET A 157 1.77 10.73 14.37
CA MET A 157 1.08 11.23 13.18
C MET A 157 0.45 12.60 13.48
N TYR A 158 0.61 13.56 12.55
CA TYR A 158 0.13 14.92 12.70
C TYR A 158 -0.60 15.45 11.45
N GLY A 159 -1.43 16.47 11.63
CA GLY A 159 -2.10 17.16 10.53
C GLY A 159 -3.11 16.25 9.82
N ASN A 160 -3.01 16.17 8.49
CA ASN A 160 -3.88 15.35 7.64
C ASN A 160 -3.18 14.05 7.18
N SER A 161 -2.13 13.65 7.89
CA SER A 161 -1.38 12.44 7.53
C SER A 161 -2.24 11.18 7.62
N GLN A 162 -1.93 10.19 6.79
CA GLN A 162 -2.74 8.99 6.69
C GLN A 162 -1.90 7.72 6.74
N VAL A 163 -2.41 6.71 7.44
CA VAL A 163 -2.05 5.30 7.24
C VAL A 163 -3.28 4.63 6.65
N ARG A 164 -3.17 4.04 5.45
CA ARG A 164 -4.32 3.42 4.81
C ARG A 164 -4.62 2.05 5.42
N GLU A 165 -3.61 1.19 5.53
CA GLU A 165 -3.78 -0.16 6.03
C GLU A 165 -2.67 -0.54 7.01
N MET A 166 -3.04 -1.20 8.08
CA MET A 166 -2.13 -1.77 9.09
C MET A 166 -2.37 -3.27 9.18
N TRP A 167 -1.33 -4.05 9.01
CA TRP A 167 -1.35 -5.51 9.03
C TRP A 167 -0.46 -6.09 10.14
N ASP A 168 -0.65 -7.35 10.44
CA ASP A 168 0.18 -8.15 11.36
C ASP A 168 0.27 -7.54 12.77
N SER A 169 1.48 -7.19 13.22
CA SER A 169 1.75 -6.58 14.52
C SER A 169 2.21 -5.11 14.39
N SER A 170 1.82 -4.44 13.30
CA SER A 170 2.19 -3.05 13.05
C SER A 170 1.58 -2.08 14.07
N GLN A 171 2.26 -0.98 14.34
CA GLN A 171 1.86 -0.07 15.41
C GLN A 171 1.93 1.40 15.00
N VAL A 172 0.92 2.16 15.41
CA VAL A 172 0.95 3.63 15.46
C VAL A 172 0.96 4.05 16.92
N GLY A 173 1.95 4.85 17.33
CA GLY A 173 2.10 5.32 18.71
C GLY A 173 1.02 6.33 19.06
N LYS A 174 1.06 7.51 18.44
CA LYS A 174 0.11 8.59 18.72
C LYS A 174 -0.39 9.25 17.45
N MET A 175 -1.65 9.63 17.48
CA MET A 175 -2.32 10.36 16.41
C MET A 175 -2.85 11.69 16.93
N TYR A 176 -2.58 12.77 16.21
CA TYR A 176 -2.99 14.14 16.55
C TYR A 176 -3.67 14.84 15.36
N GLY A 177 -4.41 15.90 15.64
CA GLY A 177 -5.07 16.69 14.61
C GLY A 177 -6.13 15.88 13.87
N SER A 178 -6.07 15.85 12.54
CA SER A 178 -6.97 15.10 11.67
C SER A 178 -6.32 13.85 11.08
N ALA A 179 -5.30 13.31 11.74
CA ALA A 179 -4.61 12.10 11.28
C ALA A 179 -5.55 10.89 11.21
N GLN A 180 -5.36 10.05 10.21
CA GLN A 180 -6.28 8.94 9.93
C GLN A 180 -5.56 7.60 9.78
N VAL A 181 -6.19 6.54 10.29
CA VAL A 181 -5.90 5.14 9.93
C VAL A 181 -7.14 4.59 9.26
N GLY A 182 -7.03 4.09 8.04
CA GLY A 182 -8.15 3.54 7.27
C GLY A 182 -8.60 2.19 7.81
N GLU A 183 -7.73 1.19 7.74
CA GLU A 183 -8.04 -0.18 8.15
C GLU A 183 -6.94 -0.77 9.03
N MET A 184 -7.37 -1.57 9.99
CA MET A 184 -6.50 -2.30 10.92
C MET A 184 -6.83 -3.79 10.88
N TRP A 185 -5.82 -4.63 10.65
CA TRP A 185 -5.94 -6.08 10.53
C TRP A 185 -4.97 -6.80 11.48
N GLY A 186 -5.28 -8.06 11.78
CA GLY A 186 -4.42 -8.90 12.61
C GLY A 186 -4.30 -8.42 14.05
N ASN A 187 -3.09 -8.24 14.54
CA ASN A 187 -2.77 -7.74 15.88
C ASN A 187 -2.31 -6.28 15.87
N SER A 188 -2.66 -5.51 14.83
CA SER A 188 -2.24 -4.12 14.68
C SER A 188 -2.78 -3.21 15.79
N GLN A 189 -2.04 -2.16 16.12
CA GLN A 189 -2.36 -1.33 17.27
C GLN A 189 -2.20 0.17 16.99
N VAL A 190 -3.16 0.96 17.48
CA VAL A 190 -3.01 2.41 17.70
C VAL A 190 -3.02 2.63 19.22
N ARG A 191 -1.93 3.20 19.78
CA ARG A 191 -1.82 3.34 21.23
C ARG A 191 -2.61 4.51 21.78
N GLU A 192 -2.59 5.65 21.09
CA GLU A 192 -3.26 6.87 21.58
C GLU A 192 -3.79 7.73 20.42
N MET A 193 -5.01 8.21 20.56
CA MET A 193 -5.70 9.08 19.60
C MET A 193 -6.16 10.36 20.29
N ARG A 194 -5.85 11.52 19.69
CA ARG A 194 -6.23 12.86 20.19
C ARG A 194 -6.75 13.75 19.06
N GLY A 195 -7.47 14.82 19.44
CA GLY A 195 -8.05 15.75 18.50
C GLY A 195 -9.12 15.09 17.64
N ASN A 196 -9.16 15.40 16.35
CA ASN A 196 -10.12 14.82 15.39
C ASN A 196 -9.57 13.59 14.67
N SER A 197 -8.59 12.88 15.27
CA SER A 197 -8.00 11.70 14.65
C SER A 197 -9.00 10.54 14.54
N GLN A 198 -8.85 9.74 13.50
CA GLN A 198 -9.84 8.71 13.17
C GLN A 198 -9.20 7.37 12.85
N VAL A 199 -9.87 6.29 13.26
CA VAL A 199 -9.67 4.92 12.77
C VAL A 199 -10.95 4.51 12.06
N GLY A 200 -10.84 4.09 10.79
CA GLY A 200 -11.98 3.69 9.97
C GLY A 200 -12.48 2.29 10.33
N ARG A 201 -11.80 1.25 9.90
CA ARG A 201 -12.21 -0.14 10.12
C ARG A 201 -11.21 -0.91 10.98
N MET A 202 -11.72 -1.79 11.83
CA MET A 202 -10.91 -2.65 12.69
C MET A 202 -11.37 -4.11 12.54
N HIS A 203 -10.42 -5.00 12.23
CA HIS A 203 -10.68 -6.42 12.01
C HIS A 203 -9.80 -7.30 12.91
N GLY A 204 -10.27 -8.50 13.22
CA GLY A 204 -9.54 -9.48 13.99
C GLY A 204 -9.24 -9.01 15.42
N SER A 205 -7.99 -9.05 15.82
CA SER A 205 -7.52 -8.65 17.15
C SER A 205 -6.95 -7.22 17.20
N ALA A 206 -7.28 -6.37 16.22
CA ALA A 206 -6.82 -4.98 16.18
C ALA A 206 -7.24 -4.19 17.43
N GLN A 207 -6.38 -3.28 17.87
CA GLN A 207 -6.59 -2.58 19.14
C GLN A 207 -6.36 -1.08 19.05
N VAL A 208 -7.23 -0.31 19.72
CA VAL A 208 -6.97 1.08 20.08
C VAL A 208 -6.79 1.16 21.61
N GLY A 209 -5.67 1.73 22.06
CA GLY A 209 -5.33 1.84 23.47
C GLY A 209 -6.15 2.92 24.17
N LYS A 210 -5.86 4.19 23.90
CA LYS A 210 -6.52 5.34 24.51
C LYS A 210 -7.14 6.26 23.46
N MET A 211 -8.35 6.70 23.73
CA MET A 211 -9.05 7.70 22.92
C MET A 211 -9.40 8.90 23.76
N TYR A 212 -9.07 10.07 23.28
CA TYR A 212 -9.40 11.37 23.89
C TYR A 212 -10.45 12.09 23.05
N ASP A 213 -11.00 13.15 23.60
CA ASP A 213 -12.07 13.93 22.99
C ASP A 213 -11.83 14.30 21.52
N GLY A 214 -12.89 14.22 20.72
CA GLY A 214 -12.87 14.48 19.29
C GLY A 214 -12.40 13.31 18.44
N SER A 215 -11.71 12.32 19.02
CA SER A 215 -11.26 11.15 18.27
C SER A 215 -12.40 10.16 18.02
N ALA A 216 -12.32 9.41 16.91
CA ALA A 216 -13.34 8.45 16.53
C ALA A 216 -12.74 7.13 16.05
N ALA A 217 -13.42 6.03 16.35
CA ALA A 217 -13.19 4.73 15.75
C ALA A 217 -14.53 4.18 15.25
N ARG A 218 -14.52 3.58 14.04
CA ARG A 218 -15.73 3.14 13.33
C ARG A 218 -15.58 1.69 12.90
N ASP A 219 -16.68 1.08 12.49
CA ASP A 219 -16.75 -0.25 11.86
C ASP A 219 -15.86 -1.34 12.50
N PHE A 220 -16.43 -2.02 13.48
CA PHE A 220 -15.76 -3.10 14.19
C PHE A 220 -16.23 -4.45 13.65
N LYS A 221 -15.29 -5.29 13.18
CA LYS A 221 -15.56 -6.68 12.79
C LYS A 221 -14.73 -7.64 13.63
N ASP A 222 -15.30 -8.78 13.96
CA ASP A 222 -14.74 -9.80 14.83
C ASP A 222 -14.61 -9.33 16.29
N TYR A 223 -13.43 -9.28 16.89
CA TYR A 223 -13.23 -8.97 18.31
C TYR A 223 -12.23 -7.81 18.54
N PRO A 224 -12.35 -6.65 17.86
CA PRO A 224 -11.46 -5.53 18.11
C PRO A 224 -11.63 -5.00 19.54
N ARG A 225 -10.58 -4.39 20.07
CA ARG A 225 -10.57 -3.91 21.46
C ARG A 225 -10.22 -2.44 21.56
N ILE A 226 -11.01 -1.71 22.32
CA ILE A 226 -10.68 -0.37 22.83
C ILE A 226 -10.47 -0.49 24.33
N LYS A 227 -9.26 -0.13 24.81
CA LYS A 227 -8.89 -0.38 26.20
C LYS A 227 -9.32 0.73 27.16
N LEU A 228 -9.31 1.98 26.74
CA LEU A 228 -9.62 3.11 27.62
C LEU A 228 -10.14 4.31 26.86
N LEU A 229 -11.25 4.84 27.34
CA LEU A 229 -11.81 6.13 26.95
C LEU A 229 -11.44 7.14 28.04
N VAL A 230 -10.86 8.26 27.65
CA VAL A 230 -10.54 9.36 28.57
C VAL A 230 -11.30 10.60 28.12
N PRO A 231 -12.50 10.84 28.67
CA PRO A 231 -13.22 12.07 28.38
C PRO A 231 -12.62 13.23 29.18
N ASP A 232 -12.07 14.22 28.47
CA ASP A 232 -11.68 15.51 29.03
C ASP A 232 -12.78 16.56 28.79
N GLY A 233 -14.05 16.18 29.05
CA GLY A 233 -15.23 17.06 28.92
C GLY A 233 -15.96 17.02 27.58
N GLY A 234 -15.56 16.23 26.62
CA GLY A 234 -16.17 16.01 25.31
C GLY A 234 -16.64 14.54 25.10
N CYS A 235 -16.99 14.20 23.88
CA CYS A 235 -17.54 12.89 23.51
C CYS A 235 -16.65 12.14 22.52
N CYS A 236 -16.10 11.01 22.91
CA CYS A 236 -15.53 10.04 21.95
C CYS A 236 -16.67 9.41 21.14
N ARG A 237 -16.56 9.33 19.82
CA ARG A 237 -17.59 8.75 18.96
C ARG A 237 -17.25 7.32 18.59
N PHE A 238 -18.21 6.44 18.81
CA PHE A 238 -18.21 5.06 18.30
C PHE A 238 -19.37 4.90 17.33
N GLU A 239 -19.08 4.46 16.14
CA GLU A 239 -20.10 4.04 15.17
C GLU A 239 -19.96 2.53 14.98
N LEU A 240 -20.90 1.77 15.53
CA LEU A 240 -21.02 0.34 15.29
C LEU A 240 -21.93 0.14 14.09
N THR A 241 -21.39 -0.26 12.95
CA THR A 241 -22.23 -0.74 11.85
C THR A 241 -22.60 -2.20 12.14
N ALA A 242 -23.85 -2.42 12.59
CA ALA A 242 -24.37 -3.78 12.76
C ALA A 242 -24.52 -4.43 11.38
N HIS A 243 -23.60 -5.31 11.00
CA HIS A 243 -23.85 -6.21 9.89
C HIS A 243 -24.91 -7.22 10.33
N LYS A 244 -26.12 -7.14 9.75
CA LYS A 244 -27.08 -8.22 9.82
C LYS A 244 -26.42 -9.47 9.23
N ASN A 245 -26.17 -10.45 10.06
CA ASN A 245 -25.96 -11.81 9.59
C ASN A 245 -27.26 -12.22 8.87
N GLU A 246 -27.26 -12.26 7.55
CA GLU A 246 -28.27 -12.98 6.80
C GLU A 246 -28.07 -14.47 7.11
N SER A 247 -28.74 -14.93 8.15
CA SER A 247 -28.94 -16.34 8.36
C SER A 247 -29.81 -16.83 7.20
N THR A 248 -29.20 -17.51 6.24
CA THR A 248 -29.90 -18.32 5.26
C THR A 248 -30.69 -19.37 6.00
N GLY A 249 -31.95 -19.05 6.30
CA GLY A 249 -32.95 -20.00 6.77
C GLY A 249 -33.23 -21.01 5.67
N GLY A 250 -32.51 -22.12 5.67
CA GLY A 250 -32.87 -23.30 4.90
C GLY A 250 -34.10 -23.95 5.51
N THR A 251 -35.26 -23.68 4.97
CA THR A 251 -36.49 -24.47 5.22
C THR A 251 -36.30 -25.83 4.57
N ARG A 252 -36.14 -26.85 5.39
CA ARG A 252 -36.37 -28.24 4.96
C ARG A 252 -37.90 -28.47 4.89
N GLN A 253 -38.36 -28.84 3.72
CA GLN A 253 -39.52 -29.71 3.55
C GLN A 253 -39.06 -30.98 2.86
#